data_3651076c50c66717e8473e5c3bea6a28
#
_entry.id   3651076c50c66717e8473e5c3bea6a28
#
_cell.length_a   1.000
_cell.length_b   1.000
_cell.length_c   1.000
_cell.angle_alpha   90.00
_cell.angle_beta   90.00
_cell.angle_gamma   90.00
#
_symmetry.space_group_name_H-M   'P 1'
#
loop_
_entity.id
_entity.type
_entity.pdbx_description
1 polymer ?
#
loop_
_entity_poly.entity_id
_entity_poly.type
_entity_poly.pdbx_seq_one_letter_code
_entity_poly.pdbx_strand_id
1 'polypeptide(L)'
;MEILRLIILIGAILYSSFFISYIFKNKFGETIVSSFVVLTLLMMLSAFLGRLSYYKYVFAIFFIIITVFFAIRIIKNKDKVLKYFSSFLSPSVIIYILFFIYMYINLQNVGLSNIDDLGLWGTRIKDMMRTDVMYTNEQY
;
A
#
# COMPACT_ATOMS: atom_id res chain seq x y z
N MET A 1 -17.94 -6.03 1.81
CA MET A 1 -16.54 -6.53 1.76
C MET A 1 -15.55 -5.51 1.20
N GLU A 2 -15.93 -4.72 0.20
CA GLU A 2 -15.04 -3.75 -0.47
C GLU A 2 -14.62 -2.58 0.43
N ILE A 3 -15.53 -2.00 1.20
CA ILE A 3 -15.23 -0.90 2.13
C ILE A 3 -14.17 -1.33 3.15
N LEU A 4 -14.26 -2.56 3.68
CA LEU A 4 -13.26 -3.07 4.62
C LEU A 4 -11.87 -3.17 3.97
N ARG A 5 -11.79 -3.61 2.71
CA ARG A 5 -10.53 -3.67 1.94
C ARG A 5 -9.93 -2.28 1.74
N LEU A 6 -10.77 -1.30 1.44
CA LEU A 6 -10.34 0.10 1.31
C LEU A 6 -9.77 0.65 2.63
N ILE A 7 -10.47 0.41 3.74
CA ILE A 7 -10.01 0.85 5.08
C ILE A 7 -8.65 0.20 5.41
N ILE A 8 -8.50 -1.11 5.15
CA ILE A 8 -7.23 -1.82 5.36
C ILE A 8 -6.12 -1.23 4.49
N LEU A 9 -6.39 -0.94 3.22
CA LEU A 9 -5.42 -0.35 2.30
C LEU A 9 -4.97 1.03 2.78
N ILE A 10 -5.92 1.91 3.10
CA ILE A 10 -5.61 3.25 3.64
C ILE A 10 -4.80 3.13 4.93
N GLY A 11 -5.22 2.26 5.84
CA GLY A 11 -4.51 1.99 7.08
C GLY A 11 -3.08 1.49 6.86
N ALA A 12 -2.87 0.59 5.90
CA ALA A 12 -1.57 0.08 5.53
C ALA A 12 -0.64 1.19 4.99
N ILE A 13 -1.16 2.05 4.12
CA ILE A 13 -0.42 3.18 3.57
C ILE A 13 -0.03 4.16 4.68
N LEU A 14 -0.99 4.55 5.51
CA LEU A 14 -0.74 5.49 6.61
C LEU A 14 0.25 4.93 7.64
N TYR A 15 0.15 3.65 7.97
CA TYR A 15 1.04 2.99 8.92
C TYR A 15 2.47 2.88 8.38
N SER A 16 2.62 2.52 7.10
CA SER A 16 3.92 2.50 6.41
C SER A 16 4.53 3.90 6.31
N SER A 17 3.70 4.90 5.98
CA SER A 17 4.11 6.30 5.91
C SER A 17 4.61 6.81 7.26
N PHE A 18 3.93 6.45 8.35
CA PHE A 18 4.35 6.80 9.70
C PHE A 18 5.71 6.19 10.03
N PHE A 19 5.95 4.94 9.66
CA PHE A 19 7.23 4.27 9.86
C PHE A 19 8.36 4.97 9.09
N ILE A 20 8.13 5.28 7.80
CA ILE A 20 9.09 5.97 6.95
C ILE A 20 9.39 7.37 7.50
N SER A 21 8.36 8.13 7.88
CA SER A 21 8.49 9.46 8.49
C SER A 21 9.34 9.42 9.76
N TYR A 22 9.11 8.43 10.62
CA TYR A 22 9.86 8.28 11.86
C TYR A 22 11.34 7.97 11.64
N ILE A 23 11.66 7.09 10.67
CA ILE A 23 13.05 6.71 10.34
C ILE A 23 13.80 7.86 9.70
N PHE A 24 13.22 8.48 8.68
CA PHE A 24 13.89 9.50 7.87
C PHE A 24 13.72 10.91 8.42
N LYS A 25 12.95 11.10 9.50
CA LYS A 25 12.62 12.39 10.13
C LYS A 25 11.96 13.38 9.17
N ASN A 26 11.28 12.89 8.16
CA ASN A 26 10.54 13.69 7.19
C ASN A 26 9.13 14.01 7.70
N LYS A 27 8.50 15.03 7.12
CA LYS A 27 7.10 15.31 7.42
C LYS A 27 6.20 14.17 6.93
N PHE A 28 5.20 13.83 7.73
CA PHE A 28 4.32 12.68 7.45
C PHE A 28 3.68 12.74 6.05
N GLY A 29 3.19 13.91 5.62
CA GLY A 29 2.57 14.07 4.30
C GLY A 29 3.49 13.77 3.12
N GLU A 30 4.79 14.02 3.27
CA GLU A 30 5.79 13.76 2.24
C GLU A 30 6.08 12.25 2.07
N THR A 31 5.85 11.47 3.13
CA THR A 31 6.17 10.04 3.14
C THR A 31 5.02 9.16 2.66
N ILE A 32 3.82 9.72 2.45
CA ILE A 32 2.68 8.96 1.94
C ILE A 32 2.98 8.39 0.54
N VAL A 33 3.54 9.21 -0.35
CA VAL A 33 3.94 8.75 -1.69
C VAL A 33 5.02 7.68 -1.60
N SER A 34 6.02 7.88 -0.73
CA SER A 34 7.08 6.88 -0.51
C SER A 34 6.53 5.56 0.02
N SER A 35 5.46 5.58 0.82
CA SER A 35 4.82 4.35 1.30
C SER A 35 4.16 3.55 0.18
N PHE A 36 3.56 4.22 -0.81
CA PHE A 36 3.05 3.54 -2.02
C PHE A 36 4.17 2.82 -2.76
N VAL A 37 5.29 3.51 -2.97
CA VAL A 37 6.45 2.91 -3.65
C VAL A 37 6.94 1.67 -2.89
N VAL A 38 7.08 1.76 -1.57
CA VAL A 38 7.50 0.62 -0.74
C VAL A 38 6.52 -0.53 -0.84
N LEU A 39 5.21 -0.28 -0.72
CA LEU A 39 4.20 -1.34 -0.82
C LEU A 39 4.16 -1.97 -2.21
N THR A 40 4.34 -1.17 -3.27
CA THR A 40 4.45 -1.68 -4.65
C THR A 40 5.69 -2.57 -4.82
N LEU A 41 6.84 -2.14 -4.30
CA LEU A 41 8.06 -2.96 -4.34
C LEU A 41 7.90 -4.28 -3.56
N LEU A 42 7.19 -4.28 -2.44
CA LEU A 42 6.87 -5.51 -1.71
C LEU A 42 5.94 -6.44 -2.50
N MET A 43 4.97 -5.88 -3.25
CA MET A 43 4.17 -6.68 -4.18
C MET A 43 5.04 -7.27 -5.31
N MET A 44 5.94 -6.49 -5.90
CA MET A 44 6.88 -6.98 -6.90
C MET A 44 7.78 -8.08 -6.33
N LEU A 45 8.25 -7.94 -5.10
CA LEU A 45 9.03 -8.97 -4.42
C LEU A 45 8.25 -10.29 -4.34
N SER A 46 6.96 -10.26 -4.05
CA SER A 46 6.12 -11.47 -4.02
C SER A 46 6.06 -12.15 -5.39
N ALA A 47 6.02 -11.36 -6.47
CA ALA A 47 6.03 -11.89 -7.83
C ALA A 47 7.38 -12.56 -8.17
N PHE A 48 8.49 -11.98 -7.73
CA PHE A 48 9.84 -12.63 -7.88
C PHE A 48 9.95 -13.93 -7.08
N LEU A 49 9.20 -14.10 -6.01
CA LEU A 49 9.10 -15.36 -5.26
C LEU A 49 8.25 -16.42 -5.98
N GLY A 50 7.73 -16.11 -7.17
CA GLY A 50 7.06 -17.05 -8.07
C GLY A 50 5.55 -17.04 -8.00
N ARG A 51 4.92 -16.36 -7.02
CA ARG A 51 3.46 -16.23 -6.93
C ARG A 51 3.03 -14.89 -6.38
N LEU A 52 2.08 -14.26 -7.05
CA LEU A 52 1.51 -12.98 -6.59
C LEU A 52 0.82 -13.11 -5.23
N SER A 53 0.12 -14.21 -4.96
CA SER A 53 -0.57 -14.45 -3.69
C SER A 53 0.34 -14.45 -2.46
N TYR A 54 1.64 -14.57 -2.66
CA TYR A 54 2.62 -14.46 -1.57
C TYR A 54 2.70 -13.05 -0.97
N TYR A 55 2.11 -12.03 -1.64
CA TYR A 55 2.04 -10.67 -1.08
C TYR A 55 1.48 -10.63 0.34
N LYS A 56 0.54 -11.52 0.66
CA LYS A 56 -0.07 -11.62 2.01
C LYS A 56 0.99 -11.88 3.08
N TYR A 57 1.90 -12.81 2.81
CA TYR A 57 2.97 -13.17 3.74
C TYR A 57 4.05 -12.09 3.78
N VAL A 58 4.41 -11.53 2.63
CA VAL A 58 5.40 -10.44 2.53
C VAL A 58 4.90 -9.22 3.31
N PHE A 59 3.64 -8.84 3.15
CA PHE A 59 3.04 -7.73 3.90
C PHE A 59 2.90 -8.07 5.39
N ALA A 60 2.49 -9.27 5.74
CA ALA A 60 2.41 -9.68 7.14
C ALA A 60 3.76 -9.55 7.84
N ILE A 61 4.83 -10.07 7.23
CA ILE A 61 6.21 -9.96 7.75
C ILE A 61 6.60 -8.49 7.88
N PHE A 62 6.37 -7.68 6.86
CA PHE A 62 6.69 -6.26 6.86
C PHE A 62 5.98 -5.52 8.00
N PHE A 63 4.67 -5.72 8.17
CA PHE A 63 3.91 -5.07 9.24
C PHE A 63 4.27 -5.59 10.63
N ILE A 64 4.63 -6.86 10.78
CA ILE A 64 5.17 -7.40 12.04
C ILE A 64 6.48 -6.69 12.39
N ILE A 65 7.40 -6.53 11.43
CA ILE A 65 8.68 -5.83 11.65
C ILE A 65 8.43 -4.39 12.11
N ILE A 66 7.52 -3.66 11.44
CA ILE A 66 7.17 -2.29 11.83
C ILE A 66 6.59 -2.25 13.25
N THR A 67 5.69 -3.18 13.56
CA THR A 67 5.03 -3.23 14.88
C THR A 67 6.04 -3.52 15.99
N VAL A 68 6.93 -4.48 15.80
CA VAL A 68 8.00 -4.80 16.75
C VAL A 68 8.93 -3.61 16.92
N PHE A 69 9.31 -2.95 15.83
CA PHE A 69 10.15 -1.75 15.89
C PHE A 69 9.50 -0.65 16.74
N PHE A 70 8.20 -0.34 16.50
CA PHE A 70 7.51 0.66 17.30
C PHE A 70 7.31 0.24 18.75
N ALA A 71 7.02 -1.03 19.02
CA ALA A 71 6.92 -1.54 20.39
C ALA A 71 8.21 -1.28 21.17
N ILE A 72 9.37 -1.61 20.58
CA ILE A 72 10.69 -1.34 21.19
C ILE A 72 10.91 0.17 21.37
N ARG A 73 10.52 1.00 20.40
CA ARG A 73 10.71 2.46 20.48
C ARG A 73 9.80 3.11 21.50
N ILE A 74 8.56 2.65 21.64
CA ILE A 74 7.63 3.13 22.67
C ILE A 74 8.16 2.81 24.07
N ILE A 75 8.67 1.59 24.28
CA ILE A 75 9.26 1.21 25.58
C ILE A 75 10.45 2.11 25.94
N LYS A 76 11.31 2.44 24.95
CA LYS A 76 12.52 3.23 25.18
C LYS A 76 12.30 4.75 25.23
N ASN A 77 11.40 5.30 24.45
CA ASN A 77 11.21 6.74 24.23
C ASN A 77 9.76 7.10 23.85
N LYS A 78 8.82 6.83 24.73
CA LYS A 78 7.37 7.05 24.51
C LYS A 78 7.05 8.47 24.01
N ASP A 79 7.65 9.49 24.63
CA ASP A 79 7.34 10.90 24.30
C ASP A 79 7.73 11.28 22.87
N LYS A 80 8.83 10.74 22.36
CA LYS A 80 9.24 10.99 20.97
C LYS A 80 8.27 10.36 19.98
N VAL A 81 7.82 9.13 20.24
CA VAL A 81 6.86 8.45 19.38
C VAL A 81 5.51 9.17 19.39
N LEU A 82 5.03 9.58 20.56
CA LEU A 82 3.78 10.34 20.70
C LEU A 82 3.84 11.70 19.99
N LYS A 83 4.98 12.39 20.04
CA LYS A 83 5.18 13.66 19.31
C LYS A 83 5.06 13.46 17.80
N TYR A 84 5.58 12.36 17.25
CA TYR A 84 5.39 12.02 15.84
C TYR A 84 3.93 11.65 15.54
N PHE A 85 3.25 10.98 16.45
CA PHE A 85 1.83 10.66 16.32
C PHE A 85 0.94 11.90 16.30
N SER A 86 1.26 12.93 17.07
CA SER A 86 0.51 14.19 17.05
C SER A 86 0.64 14.95 15.73
N SER A 87 1.75 14.75 15.00
CA SER A 87 1.94 15.31 13.66
C SER A 87 1.15 14.58 12.56
N PHE A 88 0.49 13.47 12.89
CA PHE A 88 -0.32 12.67 11.96
C PHE A 88 -1.55 13.42 11.44
N LEU A 89 -2.18 14.25 12.26
CA LEU A 89 -3.33 15.08 11.87
C LEU A 89 -2.88 16.33 11.09
N SER A 90 -2.00 16.15 10.10
CA SER A 90 -1.61 17.24 9.21
C SER A 90 -2.67 17.45 8.11
N PRO A 91 -2.83 18.66 7.58
CA PRO A 91 -3.74 18.91 6.47
C PRO A 91 -3.52 17.99 5.27
N SER A 92 -2.27 17.58 5.03
CA SER A 92 -1.90 16.65 3.97
C SER A 92 -2.60 15.30 4.10
N VAL A 93 -2.73 14.75 5.32
CA VAL A 93 -3.40 13.47 5.56
C VAL A 93 -4.88 13.57 5.26
N ILE A 94 -5.53 14.65 5.67
CA ILE A 94 -6.94 14.90 5.40
C ILE A 94 -7.18 14.95 3.90
N ILE A 95 -6.34 15.71 3.16
CA ILE A 95 -6.42 15.80 1.70
C ILE A 95 -6.26 14.42 1.06
N TYR A 96 -5.31 13.60 1.53
CA TYR A 96 -5.12 12.24 1.03
C TYR A 96 -6.33 11.33 1.27
N ILE A 97 -6.88 11.36 2.47
CA ILE A 97 -8.08 10.57 2.79
C ILE A 97 -9.25 10.99 1.89
N LEU A 98 -9.49 12.29 1.74
CA LEU A 98 -10.53 12.83 0.86
C LEU A 98 -10.29 12.42 -0.60
N PHE A 99 -9.03 12.48 -1.08
CA PHE A 99 -8.67 12.04 -2.42
C PHE A 99 -8.94 10.54 -2.62
N PHE A 100 -8.61 9.68 -1.65
CA PHE A 100 -8.92 8.26 -1.73
C PHE A 100 -10.42 7.98 -1.75
N ILE A 101 -11.19 8.68 -0.93
CA ILE A 101 -12.65 8.57 -0.93
C ILE A 101 -13.20 9.00 -2.30
N TYR A 102 -12.73 10.14 -2.82
CA TYR A 102 -13.12 10.65 -4.14
C TYR A 102 -12.79 9.62 -5.24
N MET A 103 -11.57 9.11 -5.27
CA MET A 103 -11.15 8.09 -6.25
C MET A 103 -11.98 6.82 -6.13
N TYR A 104 -12.25 6.36 -4.91
CA TYR A 104 -13.09 5.18 -4.69
C TYR A 104 -14.49 5.36 -5.26
N ILE A 105 -15.15 6.49 -4.97
CA ILE A 105 -16.51 6.78 -5.48
C ILE A 105 -16.53 6.82 -7.02
N ASN A 106 -15.53 7.48 -7.63
CA ASN A 106 -15.50 7.63 -9.08
C ASN A 106 -15.08 6.35 -9.82
N LEU A 107 -14.23 5.51 -9.22
CA LEU A 107 -13.73 4.28 -9.84
C LEU A 107 -14.66 3.07 -9.65
N GLN A 108 -15.65 3.14 -8.76
CA GLN A 108 -16.58 2.03 -8.53
C GLN A 108 -17.31 1.56 -9.81
N ASN A 109 -17.58 2.49 -10.73
CA ASN A 109 -18.34 2.22 -11.95
C ASN A 109 -17.47 2.26 -13.22
N VAL A 110 -16.16 2.44 -13.08
CA VAL A 110 -15.23 2.43 -14.21
C VAL A 110 -14.94 0.99 -14.59
N GLY A 111 -15.67 0.49 -15.59
CA GLY A 111 -15.34 -0.78 -16.25
C GLY A 111 -14.15 -0.61 -17.20
N LEU A 112 -13.46 -1.68 -17.50
CA LEU A 112 -12.52 -1.74 -18.61
C LEU A 112 -13.30 -1.57 -19.92
N SER A 113 -13.43 -0.35 -20.41
CA SER A 113 -14.33 0.00 -21.53
C SER A 113 -13.58 0.30 -22.83
N ASN A 114 -12.29 0.60 -22.77
CA ASN A 114 -11.49 0.87 -23.95
C ASN A 114 -10.98 -0.42 -24.59
N ILE A 115 -10.85 -0.42 -25.91
CA ILE A 115 -10.35 -1.56 -26.69
C ILE A 115 -8.95 -1.99 -26.20
N ASP A 116 -8.09 -1.03 -25.87
CA ASP A 116 -6.76 -1.31 -25.32
C ASP A 116 -6.82 -1.94 -23.92
N ASP A 117 -7.76 -1.51 -23.08
CA ASP A 117 -7.96 -2.08 -21.75
C ASP A 117 -8.50 -3.51 -21.83
N LEU A 118 -9.39 -3.78 -22.78
CA LEU A 118 -10.00 -5.09 -22.96
C LEU A 118 -9.07 -6.05 -23.74
N GLY A 119 -8.39 -5.55 -24.77
CA GLY A 119 -7.60 -6.38 -25.68
C GLY A 119 -6.21 -6.70 -25.16
N LEU A 120 -5.52 -5.75 -24.54
CA LEU A 120 -4.12 -5.91 -24.12
C LEU A 120 -3.98 -6.04 -22.62
N TRP A 121 -4.44 -5.04 -21.87
CA TRP A 121 -4.20 -4.98 -20.42
C TRP A 121 -5.21 -5.79 -19.62
N GLY A 122 -6.49 -5.76 -20.01
CA GLY A 122 -7.54 -6.46 -19.30
C GLY A 122 -7.37 -7.98 -19.32
N THR A 123 -6.97 -8.55 -20.45
CA THR A 123 -6.69 -9.98 -20.57
C THR A 123 -5.47 -10.38 -19.77
N ARG A 124 -4.39 -9.60 -19.84
CA ARG A 124 -3.16 -9.85 -19.08
C ARG A 124 -3.37 -9.78 -17.57
N ILE A 125 -4.12 -8.79 -17.08
CA ILE A 125 -4.47 -8.69 -15.65
C ILE A 125 -5.32 -9.89 -15.23
N LYS A 126 -6.33 -10.29 -16.04
CA LYS A 126 -7.13 -11.47 -15.75
C LYS A 126 -6.31 -12.76 -15.70
N ASP A 127 -5.37 -12.91 -16.63
CA ASP A 127 -4.49 -14.08 -16.65
C ASP A 127 -3.54 -14.10 -15.45
N MET A 128 -2.95 -12.97 -15.08
CA MET A 128 -2.15 -12.86 -13.85
C MET A 128 -2.98 -13.21 -12.59
N MET A 129 -4.23 -12.75 -12.53
CA MET A 129 -5.13 -13.08 -11.41
C MET A 129 -5.52 -14.57 -11.38
N ARG A 130 -5.65 -15.20 -12.56
CA ARG A 130 -6.00 -16.61 -12.67
C ARG A 130 -4.83 -17.55 -12.42
N THR A 131 -3.67 -17.20 -12.95
CA THR A 131 -2.45 -18.03 -12.86
C THR A 131 -1.63 -17.77 -11.60
N ASP A 132 -1.90 -16.67 -10.91
CA ASP A 132 -1.14 -16.22 -9.73
C ASP A 132 0.34 -15.96 -10.03
N VAL A 133 0.69 -15.67 -11.29
CA VAL A 133 2.05 -15.42 -11.76
C VAL A 133 2.08 -14.09 -12.51
N MET A 134 3.20 -13.36 -12.44
CA MET A 134 3.37 -12.18 -13.28
C MET A 134 3.46 -12.59 -14.75
N TYR A 135 2.80 -11.78 -15.58
CA TYR A 135 2.86 -11.95 -17.02
C TYR A 135 4.30 -11.82 -17.54
N THR A 136 4.79 -12.84 -18.26
CA THR A 136 6.06 -12.81 -18.98
C THR A 136 5.78 -13.01 -20.47
N ASN A 137 6.56 -12.33 -21.33
CA ASN A 137 6.42 -12.43 -22.80
C ASN A 137 6.70 -13.84 -23.35
N GLU A 138 7.21 -14.75 -22.54
CA GLU A 138 7.55 -16.12 -22.93
C GLU A 138 6.36 -17.10 -22.91
N GLN A 139 5.18 -16.61 -22.53
CA GLN A 139 3.96 -17.44 -22.42
C GLN A 139 3.07 -17.43 -23.69
N TYR A 140 3.60 -16.93 -24.83
CA TYR A 140 2.91 -16.98 -26.13
C TYR A 140 3.79 -17.63 -27.18
#